data_cf1b2e4ab9900f120b01285bf8668500
#
_entry.id   cf1b2e4ab9900f120b01285bf8668500
#
_cell.length_a   1.000
_cell.length_b   1.000
_cell.length_c   1.000
_cell.angle_alpha   90.00
_cell.angle_beta   90.00
_cell.angle_gamma   90.00
#
_symmetry.space_group_name_H-M   'P 1'
#
loop_
_entity.id
_entity.type
_entity.pdbx_description
1 polymer ?
#
loop_
_entity_poly.entity_id
_entity_poly.type
_entity_poly.pdbx_seq_one_letter_code
_entity_poly.pdbx_strand_id
1 'polypeptide(L)'
;MNDTKNRNVTVLWEARAKAGREAEMKAFMTAAVTPSRNDLGNIDYEAHEVEGQPGTFIIYERWENRDALDRHLSAPRMQELVPQLLELMEGSIEEGIRLLQPFRPAQ
;
A
#
# COMPACT_ATOMS: atom_id res chain seq x y z
N MET A 1 10.46 -8.17 -27.23
CA MET A 1 9.87 -6.88 -26.87
C MET A 1 9.43 -6.87 -25.44
N ASN A 2 9.84 -5.88 -24.75
CA ASN A 2 9.50 -5.76 -23.34
C ASN A 2 8.26 -4.89 -23.18
N ASP A 3 7.24 -5.46 -22.56
CA ASP A 3 6.02 -4.74 -22.31
C ASP A 3 5.88 -4.52 -20.79
N THR A 4 6.27 -3.34 -20.33
CA THR A 4 6.25 -3.03 -18.92
C THR A 4 4.83 -2.98 -18.37
N LYS A 5 3.82 -2.78 -19.22
CA LYS A 5 2.43 -2.75 -18.77
C LYS A 5 1.95 -4.09 -18.25
N ASN A 6 2.54 -5.18 -18.74
CA ASN A 6 2.13 -6.52 -18.35
C ASN A 6 2.98 -7.11 -17.24
N ARG A 7 3.92 -6.35 -16.72
CA ARG A 7 4.73 -6.82 -15.62
C ARG A 7 4.01 -6.64 -14.31
N ASN A 8 4.23 -7.59 -13.42
CA ASN A 8 3.79 -7.42 -12.05
C ASN A 8 4.43 -6.19 -11.45
N VAL A 9 3.65 -5.50 -10.63
CA VAL A 9 4.13 -4.30 -9.94
C VAL A 9 4.13 -4.57 -8.46
N THR A 10 5.23 -4.27 -7.81
CA THR A 10 5.36 -4.41 -6.36
C THR A 10 5.48 -3.05 -5.73
N VAL A 11 4.71 -2.82 -4.67
CA VAL A 11 4.71 -1.56 -3.93
C VAL A 11 5.05 -1.85 -2.49
N LEU A 12 5.94 -1.04 -1.94
CA LEU A 12 6.16 -0.99 -0.51
C LEU A 12 5.76 0.41 -0.05
N TRP A 13 4.85 0.49 0.89
CA TRP A 13 4.41 1.77 1.43
C TRP A 13 4.68 1.81 2.92
N GLU A 14 5.38 2.85 3.35
CA GLU A 14 5.68 3.02 4.77
C GLU A 14 5.04 4.30 5.27
N ALA A 15 4.42 4.23 6.45
CA ALA A 15 3.81 5.40 7.05
C ALA A 15 3.88 5.31 8.56
N ARG A 16 3.91 6.47 9.20
CA ARG A 16 3.97 6.56 10.65
C ARG A 16 2.74 7.30 11.17
N ALA A 17 2.12 6.73 12.21
CA ALA A 17 0.98 7.37 12.84
C ALA A 17 1.43 8.61 13.61
N LYS A 18 0.55 9.61 13.68
CA LYS A 18 0.75 10.73 14.58
C LYS A 18 0.77 10.22 16.03
N ALA A 19 1.50 10.93 16.88
CA ALA A 19 1.58 10.55 18.28
C ALA A 19 0.18 10.49 18.89
N GLY A 20 -0.11 9.38 19.56
CA GLY A 20 -1.39 9.16 20.17
C GLY A 20 -2.46 8.58 19.24
N ARG A 21 -2.16 8.43 17.96
CA ARG A 21 -3.12 7.91 16.99
C ARG A 21 -2.72 6.53 16.46
N GLU A 22 -1.77 5.87 17.10
CA GLU A 22 -1.22 4.60 16.63
C GLU A 22 -2.28 3.50 16.51
N ALA A 23 -3.09 3.34 17.53
CA ALA A 23 -4.12 2.30 17.54
C ALA A 23 -5.20 2.59 16.49
N GLU A 24 -5.58 3.85 16.36
CA GLU A 24 -6.57 4.25 15.36
C GLU A 24 -6.08 3.96 13.94
N MET A 25 -4.83 4.31 13.67
CA MET A 25 -4.27 4.08 12.34
C MET A 25 -4.17 2.59 12.05
N LYS A 26 -3.79 1.80 13.04
CA LYS A 26 -3.71 0.35 12.86
C LYS A 26 -5.07 -0.23 12.51
N ALA A 27 -6.12 0.21 13.22
CA ALA A 27 -7.48 -0.24 12.93
C ALA A 27 -7.91 0.20 11.52
N PHE A 28 -7.59 1.42 11.14
CA PHE A 28 -7.91 1.96 9.83
C PHE A 28 -7.26 1.11 8.73
N MET A 29 -5.97 0.82 8.88
CA MET A 29 -5.25 0.03 7.89
C MET A 29 -5.75 -1.41 7.85
N THR A 30 -6.07 -1.98 9.01
CA THR A 30 -6.62 -3.33 9.05
C THR A 30 -7.90 -3.42 8.24
N ALA A 31 -8.76 -2.41 8.34
CA ALA A 31 -10.03 -2.39 7.61
C ALA A 31 -9.83 -2.26 6.10
N ALA A 32 -8.69 -1.76 5.66
CA ALA A 32 -8.42 -1.58 4.23
C ALA A 32 -7.91 -2.86 3.56
N VAL A 33 -7.46 -3.85 4.33
CA VAL A 33 -6.80 -5.03 3.75
C VAL A 33 -7.74 -5.85 2.89
N THR A 34 -8.88 -6.26 3.44
CA THR A 34 -9.79 -7.14 2.71
C THR A 34 -10.34 -6.50 1.43
N PRO A 35 -10.84 -5.26 1.46
CA PRO A 35 -11.27 -4.64 0.20
C PRO A 35 -10.17 -4.55 -0.84
N SER A 36 -8.94 -4.27 -0.41
CA SER A 36 -7.81 -4.16 -1.35
C SER A 36 -7.48 -5.49 -1.97
N ARG A 37 -7.55 -6.57 -1.19
CA ARG A 37 -7.33 -7.91 -1.72
C ARG A 37 -8.39 -8.32 -2.73
N ASN A 38 -9.56 -7.73 -2.66
CA ASN A 38 -10.64 -8.01 -3.58
C ASN A 38 -10.61 -7.12 -4.82
N ASP A 39 -9.70 -6.17 -4.89
CA ASP A 39 -9.57 -5.34 -6.09
C ASP A 39 -9.03 -6.17 -7.24
N LEU A 40 -9.55 -5.89 -8.44
CA LEU A 40 -9.16 -6.61 -9.63
C LEU A 40 -7.67 -6.49 -9.87
N GLY A 41 -7.00 -7.63 -10.03
CA GLY A 41 -5.57 -7.66 -10.32
C GLY A 41 -4.67 -7.64 -9.10
N ASN A 42 -5.24 -7.64 -7.90
CA ASN A 42 -4.40 -7.74 -6.69
C ASN A 42 -3.86 -9.16 -6.54
N ILE A 43 -2.55 -9.27 -6.29
CA ILE A 43 -1.89 -10.55 -6.01
C ILE A 43 -1.65 -10.67 -4.52
N ASP A 44 -1.07 -9.64 -3.91
CA ASP A 44 -0.82 -9.60 -2.47
C ASP A 44 -1.15 -8.23 -1.93
N TYR A 45 -1.64 -8.18 -0.71
CA TYR A 45 -1.84 -6.94 0.02
C TYR A 45 -1.74 -7.28 1.49
N GLU A 46 -0.62 -6.91 2.12
CA GLU A 46 -0.38 -7.25 3.51
C GLU A 46 0.09 -6.05 4.30
N ALA A 47 -0.54 -5.83 5.44
CA ALA A 47 -0.19 -4.74 6.33
C ALA A 47 0.69 -5.29 7.45
N HIS A 48 1.71 -4.51 7.81
CA HIS A 48 2.67 -4.88 8.84
C HIS A 48 2.87 -3.72 9.78
N GLU A 49 3.20 -4.03 11.02
CA GLU A 49 3.70 -3.03 11.95
C GLU A 49 5.18 -3.37 12.17
N VAL A 50 6.04 -2.36 12.12
CA VAL A 50 7.48 -2.60 12.27
C VAL A 50 7.77 -3.00 13.71
N GLU A 51 8.41 -4.14 13.87
CA GLU A 51 8.73 -4.65 15.19
C GLU A 51 9.62 -3.67 15.96
N GLY A 52 9.24 -3.34 17.19
CA GLY A 52 9.99 -2.40 17.99
C GLY A 52 9.72 -0.95 17.70
N GLN A 53 8.82 -0.65 16.75
CA GLN A 53 8.46 0.73 16.39
C GLN A 53 6.96 0.87 16.33
N PRO A 54 6.28 0.94 17.48
CA PRO A 54 4.83 1.08 17.50
C PRO A 54 4.40 2.30 16.70
N GLY A 55 3.38 2.11 15.85
CA GLY A 55 2.87 3.20 15.03
C GLY A 55 3.58 3.37 13.70
N THR A 56 4.60 2.56 13.41
CA THR A 56 5.22 2.56 12.09
C THR A 56 4.71 1.35 11.33
N PHE A 57 4.10 1.59 10.18
CA PHE A 57 3.41 0.55 9.41
C PHE A 57 3.99 0.45 8.01
N ILE A 58 3.96 -0.76 7.48
CA ILE A 58 4.39 -1.02 6.10
C ILE A 58 3.32 -1.87 5.44
N ILE A 59 2.91 -1.46 4.24
CA ILE A 59 2.05 -2.27 3.39
C ILE A 59 2.89 -2.77 2.23
N TYR A 60 2.85 -4.10 2.02
CA TYR A 60 3.47 -4.75 0.89
C TYR A 60 2.36 -5.16 -0.05
N GLU A 61 2.45 -4.72 -1.32
CA GLU A 61 1.41 -4.99 -2.32
C GLU A 61 2.04 -5.50 -3.59
N ARG A 62 1.36 -6.44 -4.23
CA ARG A 62 1.72 -6.84 -5.59
C ARG A 62 0.47 -6.84 -6.45
N TRP A 63 0.63 -6.35 -7.67
CA TRP A 63 -0.46 -6.20 -8.63
C TRP A 63 -0.07 -6.85 -9.94
N GLU A 64 -1.06 -7.39 -10.66
CA GLU A 64 -0.79 -8.10 -11.91
C GLU A 64 -0.11 -7.19 -12.94
N ASN A 65 -0.48 -5.91 -12.96
CA ASN A 65 0.11 -4.95 -13.89
C ASN A 65 -0.13 -3.54 -13.36
N ARG A 66 0.42 -2.56 -14.06
CA ARG A 66 0.30 -1.17 -13.64
C ARG A 66 -1.13 -0.68 -13.67
N ASP A 67 -1.93 -1.12 -14.65
CA ASP A 67 -3.33 -0.69 -14.73
C ASP A 67 -4.11 -1.13 -13.50
N ALA A 68 -3.85 -2.31 -12.98
CA ALA A 68 -4.51 -2.79 -11.77
C ALA A 68 -4.18 -1.89 -10.57
N LEU A 69 -2.91 -1.53 -10.43
CA LEU A 69 -2.50 -0.61 -9.36
C LEU A 69 -3.17 0.75 -9.53
N ASP A 70 -3.19 1.27 -10.75
CA ASP A 70 -3.78 2.59 -10.99
C ASP A 70 -5.27 2.58 -10.69
N ARG A 71 -5.98 1.51 -11.03
CA ARG A 71 -7.41 1.38 -10.70
C ARG A 71 -7.62 1.36 -9.19
N HIS A 72 -6.75 0.65 -8.47
CA HIS A 72 -6.83 0.62 -7.00
C HIS A 72 -6.66 2.03 -6.41
N LEU A 73 -5.64 2.74 -6.87
CA LEU A 73 -5.32 4.06 -6.32
C LEU A 73 -6.39 5.10 -6.65
N SER A 74 -7.10 4.93 -7.77
CA SER A 74 -8.13 5.88 -8.19
C SER A 74 -9.55 5.46 -7.83
N ALA A 75 -9.72 4.33 -7.15
CA ALA A 75 -11.04 3.84 -6.79
C ALA A 75 -11.77 4.85 -5.90
N PRO A 76 -13.10 4.97 -6.05
CA PRO A 76 -13.86 5.86 -5.17
C PRO A 76 -13.62 5.61 -3.69
N ARG A 77 -13.44 4.35 -3.32
CA ARG A 77 -13.14 3.99 -1.93
C ARG A 77 -11.88 4.69 -1.45
N MET A 78 -10.86 4.76 -2.29
CA MET A 78 -9.61 5.41 -1.92
C MET A 78 -9.78 6.91 -1.74
N GLN A 79 -10.62 7.53 -2.56
CA GLN A 79 -10.87 8.95 -2.44
C GLN A 79 -11.53 9.30 -1.12
N GLU A 80 -12.35 8.41 -0.59
CA GLU A 80 -12.96 8.61 0.73
C GLU A 80 -11.99 8.33 1.86
N LEU A 81 -11.10 7.35 1.69
CA LEU A 81 -10.20 6.93 2.74
C LEU A 81 -9.02 7.88 2.93
N VAL A 82 -8.53 8.47 1.84
CA VAL A 82 -7.30 9.28 1.90
C VAL A 82 -7.41 10.44 2.89
N PRO A 83 -8.48 11.25 2.89
CA PRO A 83 -8.57 12.33 3.88
C PRO A 83 -8.52 11.84 5.32
N GLN A 84 -9.16 10.69 5.59
CA GLN A 84 -9.16 10.12 6.93
C GLN A 84 -7.77 9.64 7.32
N LEU A 85 -7.08 9.01 6.38
CA LEU A 85 -5.72 8.54 6.62
C LEU A 85 -4.78 9.70 6.92
N LEU A 86 -4.90 10.80 6.19
CA LEU A 86 -4.03 11.95 6.39
C LEU A 86 -4.19 12.57 7.78
N GLU A 87 -5.36 12.43 8.39
CA GLU A 87 -5.55 12.90 9.76
C GLU A 87 -4.82 12.04 10.77
N LEU A 88 -4.54 10.79 10.43
CA LEU A 88 -3.95 9.84 11.35
C LEU A 88 -2.42 9.73 11.21
N MET A 89 -1.86 10.12 10.08
CA MET A 89 -0.46 9.87 9.77
C MET A 89 0.37 11.13 9.71
N GLU A 90 1.67 10.98 9.94
CA GLU A 90 2.65 12.04 9.73
C GLU A 90 3.03 12.08 8.26
N GLY A 91 3.36 13.28 7.77
CA GLY A 91 3.86 13.42 6.42
C GLY A 91 2.81 13.21 5.35
N SER A 92 3.27 12.89 4.16
CA SER A 92 2.39 12.66 3.01
C SER A 92 2.40 11.19 2.62
N ILE A 93 1.34 10.80 1.90
CA ILE A 93 1.25 9.42 1.40
C ILE A 93 2.38 9.14 0.42
N GLU A 94 2.66 10.09 -0.45
CA GLU A 94 3.66 9.93 -1.51
C GLU A 94 5.06 9.67 -0.99
N GLU A 95 5.41 10.27 0.14
CA GLU A 95 6.75 10.10 0.71
C GLU A 95 7.08 8.67 1.04
N GLY A 96 6.08 7.86 1.36
CA GLY A 96 6.30 6.48 1.76
C GLY A 96 6.21 5.46 0.65
N ILE A 97 5.88 5.89 -0.57
CA ILE A 97 5.68 4.95 -1.67
C ILE A 97 7.00 4.60 -2.32
N ARG A 98 7.25 3.30 -2.46
CA ARG A 98 8.36 2.79 -3.24
C ARG A 98 7.83 1.76 -4.21
N LEU A 99 8.13 1.95 -5.49
CA LEU A 99 7.84 0.96 -6.50
C LEU A 99 9.06 0.09 -6.66
N LEU A 100 8.88 -1.20 -6.50
CA LEU A 100 9.97 -2.16 -6.52
C LEU A 100 9.90 -2.97 -7.79
N GLN A 101 11.04 -3.21 -8.37
CA GLN A 101 11.12 -4.00 -9.59
C GLN A 101 11.80 -5.33 -9.26
N PRO A 102 11.07 -6.44 -9.32
CA PRO A 102 11.69 -7.72 -9.04
C PRO A 102 12.69 -8.08 -10.13
N PHE A 103 13.74 -8.76 -9.73
CA PHE A 103 14.68 -9.32 -10.70
C PHE A 103 15.06 -10.72 -10.22
N ARG A 104 15.45 -11.55 -11.18
CA ARG A 104 15.77 -12.94 -10.88
C ARG A 104 17.16 -13.26 -11.42
N PRO A 105 17.81 -14.25 -10.80
CA PRO A 105 19.10 -14.69 -11.33
C PRO A 105 18.92 -15.24 -12.75
N ALA A 106 19.97 -15.15 -13.53
CA ALA A 106 19.98 -15.75 -14.86
C ALA A 106 19.83 -17.26 -14.74
N GLN A 107 19.14 -17.84 -15.70
CA GLN A 107 18.91 -19.29 -15.72
C GLN A 107 20.16 -20.02 -16.17
#